data_8f5eebcc29d8287e209664c895827061
#
_entry.id   8f5eebcc29d8287e209664c895827061
#
_cell.length_a   1.000
_cell.length_b   1.000
_cell.length_c   1.000
_cell.angle_alpha   90.00
_cell.angle_beta   90.00
_cell.angle_gamma   90.00
#
_symmetry.space_group_name_H-M   'P 1'
#
loop_
_entity.id
_entity.type
_entity.pdbx_description
1 polymer ?
#
loop_
_entity_poly.entity_id
_entity_poly.type
_entity_poly.pdbx_seq_one_letter_code
_entity_poly.pdbx_strand_id
1 'polypeptide(L)'
;MSEIKELICDCDCDRRCDCHCDKPCDCECKLFCKCEKRKNLRPNRTTLKCGTPGAVTLPLATLAGTAYTVATVNVDTRGFENPCIKFEFASNINTTAAVVTLNFQVFKQCKGQLTPIPVGPTWVFSRLVAITDSNTFTFFVCDCDICDEECCTYSVVATVAGVATVGVTAINNATLSAIVVDNASSCGC
;
A
#
# COMPACT_ATOMS: atom_id res chain seq x y z
N MET A 1 -1.62 43.21 -42.32
CA MET A 1 -1.10 42.28 -41.29
C MET A 1 -2.27 42.00 -40.36
N SER A 2 -2.96 40.90 -40.58
CA SER A 2 -4.12 40.46 -39.79
C SER A 2 -3.64 39.46 -38.76
N GLU A 3 -3.76 39.82 -37.48
CA GLU A 3 -3.53 38.93 -36.37
C GLU A 3 -4.53 37.77 -36.39
N ILE A 4 -4.02 36.56 -36.55
CA ILE A 4 -4.79 35.33 -36.34
C ILE A 4 -4.88 35.12 -34.84
N LYS A 5 -6.03 35.42 -34.23
CA LYS A 5 -6.35 35.01 -32.88
C LYS A 5 -6.54 33.48 -32.90
N GLU A 6 -5.59 32.74 -32.29
CA GLU A 6 -5.75 31.30 -32.02
C GLU A 6 -6.95 31.11 -31.08
N LEU A 7 -7.97 30.43 -31.59
CA LEU A 7 -9.06 29.91 -30.78
C LEU A 7 -8.52 28.71 -29.96
N ILE A 8 -8.52 28.86 -28.66
CA ILE A 8 -8.21 27.78 -27.74
C ILE A 8 -9.51 27.01 -27.46
N CYS A 9 -9.60 25.79 -27.94
CA CYS A 9 -10.70 24.88 -27.59
C CYS A 9 -10.20 23.93 -26.47
N ASP A 10 -10.80 24.02 -25.29
CA ASP A 10 -10.63 23.02 -24.22
C ASP A 10 -11.50 21.81 -24.56
N CYS A 11 -10.85 20.67 -24.87
CA CYS A 11 -11.53 19.41 -25.05
C CYS A 11 -11.24 18.53 -23.83
N ASP A 12 -12.26 18.25 -23.03
CA ASP A 12 -12.21 17.23 -22.00
C ASP A 12 -12.32 15.85 -22.68
N CYS A 13 -11.42 14.91 -22.36
CA CYS A 13 -11.34 13.59 -23.01
C CYS A 13 -12.55 12.69 -22.75
N ASP A 14 -13.53 13.11 -21.96
CA ASP A 14 -14.79 12.42 -21.67
C ASP A 14 -16.00 13.00 -22.42
N ARG A 15 -15.93 13.03 -23.75
CA ARG A 15 -17.08 13.20 -24.68
C ARG A 15 -17.89 14.50 -24.60
N ARG A 16 -17.39 15.60 -24.05
CA ARG A 16 -18.03 16.90 -24.19
C ARG A 16 -17.02 17.97 -24.59
N CYS A 17 -17.20 18.50 -25.79
CA CYS A 17 -16.51 19.72 -26.23
C CYS A 17 -17.33 20.91 -25.74
N ASP A 18 -16.88 21.61 -24.69
CA ASP A 18 -17.43 22.90 -24.31
C ASP A 18 -16.67 23.99 -25.07
N CYS A 19 -17.27 24.46 -26.16
CA CYS A 19 -16.76 25.62 -26.86
C CYS A 19 -17.40 26.89 -26.28
N HIS A 20 -16.63 27.70 -25.54
CA HIS A 20 -17.03 29.04 -25.16
C HIS A 20 -16.75 29.97 -26.33
N CYS A 21 -17.75 30.20 -27.16
CA CYS A 21 -17.73 31.21 -28.21
C CYS A 21 -18.93 32.13 -28.06
N ASP A 22 -18.68 33.44 -27.96
CA ASP A 22 -19.72 34.49 -27.89
C ASP A 22 -20.46 34.74 -29.22
N LYS A 23 -20.39 33.78 -30.17
CA LYS A 23 -21.12 33.83 -31.44
C LYS A 23 -21.58 32.44 -31.86
N PRO A 24 -22.74 32.28 -32.52
CA PRO A 24 -23.19 31.00 -33.04
C PRO A 24 -22.18 30.49 -34.07
N CYS A 25 -21.45 29.45 -33.71
CA CYS A 25 -20.49 28.80 -34.59
C CYS A 25 -21.13 27.59 -35.24
N ASP A 26 -21.13 27.56 -36.58
CA ASP A 26 -21.23 26.30 -37.32
C ASP A 26 -19.97 25.49 -37.03
N CYS A 27 -20.06 24.58 -36.06
CA CYS A 27 -18.93 23.74 -35.68
C CYS A 27 -18.78 22.56 -36.62
N GLU A 28 -18.09 22.74 -37.73
CA GLU A 28 -17.41 21.65 -38.42
C GLU A 28 -16.08 21.36 -37.69
N CYS A 29 -16.16 20.75 -36.51
CA CYS A 29 -14.99 20.27 -35.80
C CYS A 29 -14.43 19.00 -36.44
N LYS A 30 -13.86 19.11 -37.63
CA LYS A 30 -13.33 17.92 -38.31
C LYS A 30 -11.83 17.73 -38.31
N LEU A 31 -10.99 18.58 -37.73
CA LEU A 31 -9.55 18.27 -37.99
C LEU A 31 -8.49 18.63 -36.95
N PHE A 32 -8.69 19.32 -35.88
CA PHE A 32 -7.59 19.56 -34.93
C PHE A 32 -8.05 19.57 -33.45
N CYS A 33 -8.45 18.42 -32.94
CA CYS A 33 -8.28 18.22 -31.50
C CYS A 33 -6.79 17.99 -31.22
N LYS A 34 -5.99 19.03 -31.12
CA LYS A 34 -4.74 18.95 -30.39
C LYS A 34 -5.13 18.83 -28.92
N CYS A 35 -5.12 17.62 -28.38
CA CYS A 35 -5.00 17.45 -26.94
C CYS A 35 -3.74 18.21 -26.54
N GLU A 36 -3.86 19.44 -26.04
CA GLU A 36 -2.78 20.04 -25.29
C GLU A 36 -2.55 19.10 -24.11
N LYS A 37 -1.44 18.36 -24.18
CA LYS A 37 -0.91 17.70 -22.99
C LYS A 37 -0.90 18.77 -21.92
N ARG A 38 -1.71 18.60 -20.87
CA ARG A 38 -1.64 19.46 -19.68
C ARG A 38 -0.18 19.58 -19.34
N LYS A 39 0.43 20.71 -19.62
CA LYS A 39 1.87 20.99 -19.45
C LYS A 39 2.32 20.93 -17.98
N ASN A 40 1.40 20.60 -17.05
CA ASN A 40 1.61 20.53 -15.63
C ASN A 40 1.19 19.20 -14.99
N LEU A 41 0.98 18.13 -15.78
CA LEU A 41 0.95 16.80 -15.18
C LEU A 41 2.39 16.50 -14.69
N ARG A 42 2.64 16.76 -13.41
CA ARG A 42 3.81 16.16 -12.75
C ARG A 42 3.74 14.66 -13.05
N PRO A 43 4.82 14.03 -13.51
CA PRO A 43 4.78 12.60 -13.77
C PRO A 43 4.34 11.92 -12.49
N ASN A 44 3.34 11.01 -12.58
CA ASN A 44 2.89 10.23 -11.44
C ASN A 44 4.10 9.62 -10.76
N ARG A 45 4.40 10.10 -9.56
CA ARG A 45 5.55 9.65 -8.81
C ARG A 45 5.25 8.26 -8.27
N THR A 46 6.17 7.34 -8.47
CA THR A 46 6.11 6.00 -7.89
C THR A 46 7.43 5.70 -7.20
N THR A 47 7.36 5.15 -6.01
CA THR A 47 8.55 4.74 -5.25
C THR A 47 8.35 3.33 -4.71
N LEU A 48 9.36 2.48 -4.90
CA LEU A 48 9.44 1.16 -4.27
C LEU A 48 10.36 1.21 -3.05
N LYS A 49 9.91 0.63 -1.95
CA LYS A 49 10.69 0.44 -0.72
C LYS A 49 10.65 -1.04 -0.35
N CYS A 50 11.79 -1.57 0.06
CA CYS A 50 11.91 -2.94 0.57
C CYS A 50 12.48 -2.88 1.98
N GLY A 51 11.83 -3.59 2.88
CA GLY A 51 12.34 -3.82 4.24
C GLY A 51 13.46 -4.85 4.26
N THR A 52 14.21 -4.88 5.36
CA THR A 52 15.21 -5.93 5.59
C THR A 52 14.49 -7.23 5.99
N PRO A 53 14.85 -8.40 5.40
CA PRO A 53 14.28 -9.67 5.79
C PRO A 53 14.51 -9.96 7.28
N GLY A 54 13.43 -10.38 7.96
CA GLY A 54 13.45 -10.76 9.37
C GLY A 54 13.27 -12.27 9.55
N ALA A 55 13.60 -12.76 10.75
CA ALA A 55 13.32 -14.11 11.18
C ALA A 55 12.98 -14.14 12.68
N VAL A 56 12.00 -14.95 13.05
CA VAL A 56 11.58 -15.16 14.42
C VAL A 56 11.26 -16.65 14.63
N THR A 57 11.78 -17.22 15.71
CA THR A 57 11.40 -18.55 16.16
C THR A 57 10.54 -18.43 17.41
N LEU A 58 9.35 -18.99 17.37
CA LEU A 58 8.44 -19.05 18.51
C LEU A 58 8.89 -20.22 19.41
N PRO A 59 9.23 -19.96 20.67
CA PRO A 59 9.53 -21.02 21.66
C PRO A 59 8.35 -21.98 21.85
N LEU A 60 8.64 -23.16 22.28
CA LEU A 60 7.65 -24.12 22.73
C LEU A 60 6.76 -23.49 23.82
N ALA A 61 5.47 -23.75 23.78
CA ALA A 61 4.47 -23.23 24.72
C ALA A 61 4.40 -21.70 24.80
N THR A 62 4.66 -21.01 23.67
CA THR A 62 4.42 -19.57 23.59
C THR A 62 2.94 -19.25 23.82
N LEU A 63 2.67 -18.38 24.80
CA LEU A 63 1.32 -18.07 25.25
C LEU A 63 0.53 -17.25 24.21
N ALA A 64 -0.78 -17.42 24.23
CA ALA A 64 -1.72 -16.56 23.48
C ALA A 64 -1.49 -15.08 23.83
N GLY A 65 -1.61 -14.22 22.84
CA GLY A 65 -1.37 -12.78 22.97
C GLY A 65 0.11 -12.37 22.86
N THR A 66 1.05 -13.33 22.86
CA THR A 66 2.46 -12.98 22.63
C THR A 66 2.64 -12.51 21.19
N ALA A 67 3.25 -11.32 21.04
CA ALA A 67 3.41 -10.64 19.75
C ALA A 67 4.89 -10.49 19.37
N TYR A 68 5.18 -10.68 18.08
CA TYR A 68 6.51 -10.56 17.50
C TYR A 68 6.47 -9.65 16.29
N THR A 69 7.32 -8.63 16.26
CA THR A 69 7.56 -7.87 15.03
C THR A 69 8.41 -8.71 14.09
N VAL A 70 7.87 -9.08 12.93
CA VAL A 70 8.52 -10.00 11.99
C VAL A 70 9.13 -9.30 10.79
N ALA A 71 8.62 -8.13 10.40
CA ALA A 71 9.17 -7.32 9.31
C ALA A 71 8.87 -5.85 9.55
N THR A 72 9.73 -4.96 9.01
CA THR A 72 9.55 -3.51 9.06
C THR A 72 9.97 -2.86 7.75
N VAL A 73 9.31 -1.75 7.38
CA VAL A 73 9.72 -0.87 6.28
C VAL A 73 9.46 0.58 6.65
N ASN A 74 10.41 1.47 6.32
CA ASN A 74 10.23 2.91 6.48
C ASN A 74 9.78 3.51 5.16
N VAL A 75 8.69 4.25 5.19
CA VAL A 75 8.11 4.92 4.02
C VAL A 75 8.14 6.43 4.25
N ASP A 76 8.68 7.14 3.27
CA ASP A 76 8.71 8.59 3.21
C ASP A 76 7.81 9.03 2.06
N THR A 77 6.75 9.75 2.40
CA THR A 77 5.74 10.24 1.45
C THR A 77 5.92 11.71 1.09
N ARG A 78 7.01 12.34 1.54
CA ARG A 78 7.31 13.73 1.20
C ARG A 78 7.41 13.93 -0.31
N GLY A 79 6.67 14.91 -0.81
CA GLY A 79 6.61 15.22 -2.24
C GLY A 79 5.63 14.38 -3.04
N PHE A 80 4.81 13.57 -2.37
CA PHE A 80 3.57 13.03 -2.91
C PHE A 80 2.42 13.96 -2.48
N GLU A 81 1.46 14.18 -3.37
CA GLU A 81 0.30 15.06 -3.07
C GLU A 81 -0.83 14.29 -2.39
N ASN A 82 -1.11 13.07 -2.86
CA ASN A 82 -2.10 12.17 -2.29
C ASN A 82 -1.53 10.74 -2.29
N PRO A 83 -0.59 10.42 -1.38
CA PRO A 83 0.07 9.13 -1.40
C PRO A 83 -0.90 7.99 -1.10
N CYS A 84 -0.83 6.95 -1.91
CA CYS A 84 -1.44 5.66 -1.62
C CYS A 84 -0.35 4.60 -1.63
N ILE A 85 -0.31 3.78 -0.59
CA ILE A 85 0.74 2.78 -0.40
C ILE A 85 0.13 1.39 -0.48
N LYS A 86 0.67 0.55 -1.37
CA LYS A 86 0.41 -0.88 -1.37
C LYS A 86 1.56 -1.57 -0.66
N PHE A 87 1.26 -2.32 0.38
CA PHE A 87 2.20 -3.19 1.07
C PHE A 87 2.04 -4.62 0.60
N GLU A 88 3.16 -5.31 0.44
CA GLU A 88 3.20 -6.75 0.18
C GLU A 88 4.11 -7.41 1.23
N PHE A 89 3.57 -8.41 1.89
CA PHE A 89 4.27 -9.23 2.86
C PHE A 89 4.48 -10.63 2.33
N ALA A 90 5.67 -11.19 2.55
CA ALA A 90 5.98 -12.58 2.28
C ALA A 90 6.86 -13.16 3.39
N SER A 91 6.63 -14.42 3.76
CA SER A 91 7.47 -15.17 4.69
C SER A 91 7.39 -16.66 4.44
N ASN A 92 8.40 -17.40 4.93
CA ASN A 92 8.35 -18.85 5.02
C ASN A 92 8.04 -19.23 6.47
N ILE A 93 6.95 -19.95 6.70
CA ILE A 93 6.56 -20.44 8.01
C ILE A 93 6.87 -21.95 8.06
N ASN A 94 7.85 -22.30 8.88
CA ASN A 94 8.28 -23.67 9.09
C ASN A 94 7.75 -24.16 10.44
N THR A 95 7.05 -25.28 10.41
CA THR A 95 6.51 -25.93 11.60
C THR A 95 7.16 -27.30 11.80
N THR A 96 7.54 -27.61 13.04
CA THR A 96 8.03 -28.93 13.43
C THR A 96 7.14 -29.48 14.53
N ALA A 97 6.33 -30.49 14.18
CA ALA A 97 5.32 -31.08 15.05
C ALA A 97 4.47 -30.03 15.77
N ALA A 98 4.12 -28.94 15.06
CA ALA A 98 3.52 -27.77 15.66
C ALA A 98 2.01 -27.68 15.46
N VAL A 99 1.33 -27.24 16.54
CA VAL A 99 -0.04 -26.69 16.49
C VAL A 99 0.07 -25.21 16.84
N VAL A 100 -0.35 -24.36 15.91
CA VAL A 100 -0.19 -22.90 16.05
C VAL A 100 -1.27 -22.16 15.28
N THR A 101 -1.72 -21.06 15.84
CA THR A 101 -2.50 -20.05 15.11
C THR A 101 -1.83 -18.70 15.33
N LEU A 102 -1.54 -18.01 14.24
CA LEU A 102 -0.90 -16.71 14.21
C LEU A 102 -1.80 -15.69 13.51
N ASN A 103 -1.98 -14.55 14.13
CA ASN A 103 -2.63 -13.38 13.55
C ASN A 103 -1.56 -12.40 13.08
N PHE A 104 -1.51 -12.13 11.79
CA PHE A 104 -0.62 -11.13 11.20
C PHE A 104 -1.39 -9.83 10.96
N GLN A 105 -0.84 -8.73 11.47
CA GLN A 105 -1.40 -7.39 11.32
C GLN A 105 -0.31 -6.40 10.94
N VAL A 106 -0.60 -5.53 9.98
CA VAL A 106 0.26 -4.37 9.69
C VAL A 106 -0.07 -3.26 10.68
N PHE A 107 0.97 -2.64 11.21
CA PHE A 107 0.87 -1.46 12.07
C PHE A 107 1.67 -0.31 11.46
N LYS A 108 1.14 0.89 11.60
CA LYS A 108 1.73 2.15 11.19
C LYS A 108 2.09 2.98 12.40
N GLN A 109 3.29 3.54 12.41
CA GLN A 109 3.73 4.50 13.41
C GLN A 109 4.48 5.64 12.73
N CYS A 110 3.91 6.84 12.80
CA CYS A 110 4.48 8.03 12.19
C CYS A 110 5.25 8.86 13.21
N LYS A 111 6.07 9.78 12.72
CA LYS A 111 6.89 10.62 13.58
C LYS A 111 6.01 11.40 14.58
N GLY A 112 6.32 11.25 15.87
CA GLY A 112 5.55 11.90 16.96
C GLY A 112 4.39 11.07 17.49
N GLN A 113 4.02 9.96 16.89
CA GLN A 113 3.02 9.03 17.43
C GLN A 113 3.64 8.14 18.49
N LEU A 114 2.97 8.02 19.64
CA LEU A 114 3.40 7.11 20.73
C LEU A 114 2.91 5.69 20.53
N THR A 115 1.75 5.51 19.90
CA THR A 115 1.11 4.21 19.75
C THR A 115 0.96 3.86 18.27
N PRO A 116 1.43 2.69 17.83
CA PRO A 116 1.18 2.21 16.48
C PRO A 116 -0.32 1.97 16.26
N ILE A 117 -0.82 2.28 15.08
CA ILE A 117 -2.21 2.04 14.67
C ILE A 117 -2.28 0.90 13.64
N PRO A 118 -3.29 0.02 13.70
CA PRO A 118 -3.45 -1.06 12.74
C PRO A 118 -3.85 -0.52 11.36
N VAL A 119 -3.32 -1.15 10.30
CA VAL A 119 -3.63 -0.85 8.90
C VAL A 119 -4.19 -2.10 8.24
N GLY A 120 -5.39 -1.97 7.67
CA GLY A 120 -6.07 -3.06 6.98
C GLY A 120 -6.52 -4.21 7.90
N PRO A 121 -6.86 -5.38 7.32
CA PRO A 121 -7.38 -6.52 8.07
C PRO A 121 -6.26 -7.32 8.75
N THR A 122 -6.67 -8.20 9.68
CA THR A 122 -5.82 -9.24 10.24
C THR A 122 -5.84 -10.48 9.36
N TRP A 123 -4.67 -11.04 9.08
CA TRP A 123 -4.48 -12.24 8.28
C TRP A 123 -4.10 -13.41 9.17
N VAL A 124 -4.70 -14.58 8.96
CA VAL A 124 -4.55 -15.72 9.86
C VAL A 124 -3.77 -16.84 9.17
N PHE A 125 -2.71 -17.30 9.85
CA PHE A 125 -2.06 -18.57 9.56
C PHE A 125 -2.41 -19.57 10.64
N SER A 126 -2.87 -20.77 10.29
CA SER A 126 -3.25 -21.79 11.27
C SER A 126 -2.76 -23.18 10.89
N ARG A 127 -2.25 -23.89 11.89
CA ARG A 127 -1.94 -25.32 11.86
C ARG A 127 -2.58 -25.99 13.06
N LEU A 128 -3.59 -26.81 12.79
CA LEU A 128 -4.39 -27.47 13.83
C LEU A 128 -3.94 -28.91 14.09
N VAL A 129 -3.01 -29.41 13.29
CA VAL A 129 -2.47 -30.77 13.41
C VAL A 129 -0.94 -30.67 13.56
N ALA A 130 -0.38 -31.44 14.49
CA ALA A 130 1.04 -31.46 14.77
C ALA A 130 1.81 -32.14 13.63
N ILE A 131 2.14 -31.40 12.59
CA ILE A 131 2.93 -31.86 11.44
C ILE A 131 4.19 -31.03 11.27
N THR A 132 5.17 -31.60 10.57
CA THR A 132 6.34 -30.88 10.09
C THR A 132 6.09 -30.42 8.67
N ASP A 133 6.10 -29.13 8.44
CA ASP A 133 5.73 -28.53 7.17
C ASP A 133 6.43 -27.18 6.96
N SER A 134 6.49 -26.75 5.70
CA SER A 134 7.03 -25.44 5.30
C SER A 134 6.09 -24.79 4.31
N ASN A 135 5.60 -23.60 4.63
CA ASN A 135 4.64 -22.87 3.81
C ASN A 135 5.11 -21.45 3.54
N THR A 136 4.89 -21.00 2.32
CA THR A 136 4.97 -19.58 2.02
C THR A 136 3.65 -18.92 2.39
N PHE A 137 3.72 -17.88 3.23
CA PHE A 137 2.57 -17.09 3.65
C PHE A 137 2.74 -15.67 3.13
N THR A 138 1.75 -15.20 2.37
CA THR A 138 1.76 -13.90 1.72
C THR A 138 0.42 -13.20 1.87
N PHE A 139 0.46 -11.87 1.96
CA PHE A 139 -0.74 -11.03 1.87
C PHE A 139 -0.36 -9.63 1.38
N PHE A 140 -1.37 -8.85 1.03
CA PHE A 140 -1.20 -7.43 0.74
C PHE A 140 -2.22 -6.60 1.51
N VAL A 141 -1.89 -5.32 1.70
CA VAL A 141 -2.79 -4.32 2.28
C VAL A 141 -2.49 -2.95 1.66
N CYS A 142 -3.51 -2.11 1.53
CA CYS A 142 -3.35 -0.74 1.07
C CYS A 142 -3.61 0.24 2.21
N ASP A 143 -2.83 1.32 2.24
CA ASP A 143 -3.02 2.49 3.09
C ASP A 143 -3.03 3.73 2.18
N CYS A 144 -4.21 4.29 1.94
CA CYS A 144 -4.41 5.46 1.08
C CYS A 144 -4.92 6.68 1.88
N ASP A 145 -5.15 6.52 3.18
CA ASP A 145 -5.64 7.59 4.07
C ASP A 145 -4.47 8.35 4.73
N ILE A 146 -3.44 8.67 3.93
CA ILE A 146 -2.21 9.30 4.42
C ILE A 146 -2.26 10.78 4.07
N CYS A 147 -3.21 11.52 4.62
CA CYS A 147 -3.18 12.97 4.57
C CYS A 147 -2.23 13.46 5.67
N ASP A 148 -1.20 14.22 5.34
CA ASP A 148 -0.30 14.97 6.24
C ASP A 148 0.88 14.23 6.92
N GLU A 149 1.13 12.96 6.64
CA GLU A 149 2.20 12.23 7.31
C GLU A 149 3.42 12.01 6.40
N GLU A 150 4.54 12.66 6.73
CA GLU A 150 5.71 12.67 5.86
C GLU A 150 6.59 11.42 5.95
N CYS A 151 6.70 10.81 7.14
CA CYS A 151 7.59 9.67 7.37
C CYS A 151 7.03 8.75 8.44
N CYS A 152 6.74 7.50 8.03
CA CYS A 152 6.17 6.48 8.90
C CYS A 152 6.93 5.17 8.82
N THR A 153 6.99 4.46 9.94
CA THR A 153 7.45 3.06 10.02
C THR A 153 6.23 2.15 9.98
N TYR A 154 6.25 1.20 9.06
CA TYR A 154 5.26 0.13 9.00
C TYR A 154 5.89 -1.17 9.46
N SER A 155 5.19 -1.91 10.29
CA SER A 155 5.65 -3.18 10.83
C SER A 155 4.58 -4.25 10.68
N VAL A 156 5.00 -5.47 10.39
CA VAL A 156 4.15 -6.65 10.48
C VAL A 156 4.38 -7.30 11.83
N VAL A 157 3.30 -7.47 12.57
CA VAL A 157 3.31 -8.14 13.88
C VAL A 157 2.56 -9.46 13.76
N ALA A 158 3.21 -10.55 14.16
CA ALA A 158 2.61 -11.85 14.30
C ALA A 158 2.25 -12.08 15.78
N THR A 159 0.98 -12.29 16.08
CA THR A 159 0.47 -12.51 17.42
C THR A 159 -0.04 -13.95 17.54
N VAL A 160 0.38 -14.67 18.57
CA VAL A 160 -0.14 -16.01 18.87
C VAL A 160 -1.61 -15.90 19.26
N ALA A 161 -2.49 -16.59 18.53
CA ALA A 161 -3.92 -16.60 18.77
C ALA A 161 -4.38 -17.94 19.36
N GLY A 162 -5.41 -17.90 20.20
CA GLY A 162 -6.00 -19.09 20.79
C GLY A 162 -5.22 -19.64 21.98
N VAL A 163 -4.91 -20.92 21.96
CA VAL A 163 -4.12 -21.60 23.02
C VAL A 163 -2.62 -21.43 22.78
N ALA A 164 -1.81 -21.79 23.79
CA ALA A 164 -0.36 -21.79 23.63
C ALA A 164 0.10 -22.70 22.50
N THR A 165 1.20 -22.34 21.84
CA THR A 165 1.78 -23.12 20.75
C THR A 165 2.29 -24.48 21.24
N VAL A 166 2.12 -25.52 20.41
CA VAL A 166 2.74 -26.83 20.56
C VAL A 166 3.79 -26.98 19.47
N GLY A 167 4.91 -27.65 19.77
CA GLY A 167 6.01 -27.81 18.82
C GLY A 167 6.79 -26.52 18.56
N VAL A 168 7.56 -26.47 17.47
CA VAL A 168 8.38 -25.32 17.09
C VAL A 168 7.83 -24.69 15.82
N THR A 169 7.68 -23.40 15.84
CA THR A 169 7.28 -22.59 14.66
C THR A 169 8.35 -21.53 14.41
N ALA A 170 8.88 -21.49 13.19
CA ALA A 170 9.81 -20.46 12.75
C ALA A 170 9.22 -19.67 11.57
N ILE A 171 9.23 -18.35 11.67
CA ILE A 171 8.91 -17.42 10.60
C ILE A 171 10.24 -16.93 10.04
N ASN A 172 10.55 -17.32 8.80
CA ASN A 172 11.82 -17.01 8.17
C ASN A 172 11.59 -16.14 6.92
N ASN A 173 12.61 -15.36 6.54
CA ASN A 173 12.61 -14.52 5.35
C ASN A 173 11.39 -13.56 5.30
N ALA A 174 10.92 -13.14 6.48
CA ALA A 174 9.79 -12.23 6.58
C ALA A 174 10.17 -10.87 5.99
N THR A 175 9.54 -10.51 4.89
CA THR A 175 9.85 -9.27 4.15
C THR A 175 8.57 -8.47 3.96
N LEU A 176 8.65 -7.16 4.21
CA LEU A 176 7.62 -6.20 3.92
C LEU A 176 8.14 -5.23 2.86
N SER A 177 7.46 -5.14 1.72
CA SER A 177 7.71 -4.15 0.68
C SER A 177 6.56 -3.16 0.58
N ALA A 178 6.85 -1.96 0.08
CA ALA A 178 5.89 -0.90 -0.13
C ALA A 178 6.05 -0.26 -1.50
N ILE A 179 4.96 -0.12 -2.24
CA ILE A 179 4.88 0.68 -3.46
C ILE A 179 4.04 1.91 -3.13
N VAL A 180 4.65 3.09 -3.22
CA VAL A 180 4.00 4.38 -3.02
C VAL A 180 3.70 4.98 -4.37
N VAL A 181 2.47 5.42 -4.57
CA VAL A 181 2.01 6.09 -5.78
C VAL A 181 1.27 7.38 -5.42
N ASP A 182 1.36 8.40 -6.29
CA ASP A 182 0.43 9.51 -6.22
C ASP A 182 -0.94 9.07 -6.72
N ASN A 183 -1.96 9.20 -5.89
CA ASN A 183 -3.32 8.98 -6.31
C ASN A 183 -3.85 10.28 -6.94
N ALA A 184 -4.06 10.27 -8.26
CA ALA A 184 -4.55 11.43 -9.00
C ALA A 184 -6.01 11.80 -8.65
N SER A 185 -6.72 10.93 -7.97
CA SER A 185 -8.05 11.21 -7.43
C SER A 185 -7.87 11.95 -6.11
N SER A 186 -8.31 13.19 -6.03
CA SER A 186 -8.47 13.88 -4.75
C SER A 186 -9.10 12.95 -3.72
N CYS A 187 -8.61 12.98 -2.46
CA CYS A 187 -9.32 12.36 -1.33
C CYS A 187 -10.77 12.88 -1.32
N GLY A 188 -11.63 12.21 -2.06
CA GLY A 188 -13.06 12.42 -2.09
C GLY A 188 -13.69 11.19 -1.45
N CYS A 189 -14.09 11.34 -0.17
CA CYS A 189 -15.02 10.41 0.45
C CYS A 189 -16.33 10.39 -0.30
#